data_0a982a797453b019bfdf11046dc404f4
#
_entry.id   0a982a797453b019bfdf11046dc404f4
#
_cell.length_a   1.000
_cell.length_b   1.000
_cell.length_c   1.000
_cell.angle_alpha   90.00
_cell.angle_beta   90.00
_cell.angle_gamma   90.00
#
_symmetry.space_group_name_H-M   'P 1'
#
loop_
_entity.id
_entity.type
_entity.pdbx_description
1 polymer ?
#
loop_
_entity_poly.entity_id
_entity_poly.type
_entity_poly.pdbx_seq_one_letter_code
_entity_poly.pdbx_strand_id
1 'polypeptide(L)'
;MSLAVGGTGELVDTGGAGEARQVHAARAKSAGRPATLRLTTAHFALYRAYLEGLEERTLHIHYGAPGTDVRVTRRTLVTLRDTLTIAARRAGDRDAVHLLRLKPGSLPADVAAAVPPTLDAFRDAIDPDHVYSERDLLTLYLETYPPARSPAIDRKVARNRRLRERQDAALARMEAALVEAPRPAHELEGWFAPYLVTRLADAGVTTFEQLLGLIRRRRQRWYTAVPRLGTVGLERIVAFVDQHADSFGYLSPLAMTPRRQLPAGHPALRPVSRAPADVAPLEALRVPAELDGSAGLNRAPVPAH
;
A
#
# COMPACT_ATOMS: atom_id res chain seq x y z
N MET A 1 -0.97 62.12 62.40
CA MET A 1 -2.41 62.30 62.24
C MET A 1 -2.82 61.50 61.05
N SER A 2 -3.42 60.51 61.29
CA SER A 2 -4.83 60.03 61.20
C SER A 2 -5.01 59.00 60.09
N LEU A 3 -5.36 57.87 60.53
CA LEU A 3 -6.47 56.92 60.36
C LEU A 3 -6.50 56.17 59.00
N ALA A 4 -6.28 54.89 59.00
CA ALA A 4 -7.13 53.72 59.31
C ALA A 4 -8.40 53.59 58.45
N VAL A 5 -8.57 52.36 57.89
CA VAL A 5 -9.75 51.49 57.65
C VAL A 5 -9.50 50.72 56.38
N GLY A 6 -9.35 49.44 56.30
CA GLY A 6 -10.25 48.38 56.72
C GLY A 6 -11.12 47.93 55.53
N GLY A 7 -10.86 46.81 54.96
CA GLY A 7 -11.71 46.26 53.91
C GLY A 7 -11.30 44.78 53.58
N THR A 8 -12.03 43.93 54.25
CA THR A 8 -12.11 42.47 54.04
C THR A 8 -12.59 42.14 52.65
N GLY A 9 -12.10 41.02 52.15
CA GLY A 9 -13.00 40.20 51.39
C GLY A 9 -12.54 39.74 50.04
N GLU A 10 -12.46 38.57 49.91
CA GLU A 10 -12.96 37.63 48.93
C GLU A 10 -11.89 36.84 48.15
N LEU A 11 -11.72 35.66 48.65
CA LEU A 11 -11.14 34.55 47.94
C LEU A 11 -12.03 34.22 46.73
N VAL A 12 -11.57 34.52 45.53
CA VAL A 12 -12.17 33.98 44.32
C VAL A 12 -11.27 32.84 43.81
N ASP A 13 -11.87 31.69 43.86
CA ASP A 13 -11.39 30.43 43.34
C ASP A 13 -11.05 30.53 41.83
N THR A 14 -9.74 30.50 41.47
CA THR A 14 -9.27 30.50 40.09
C THR A 14 -8.73 29.13 39.63
N GLY A 15 -9.22 28.02 40.24
CA GLY A 15 -8.74 26.66 39.93
C GLY A 15 -9.17 26.08 38.59
N GLY A 16 -10.17 26.66 37.89
CA GLY A 16 -10.76 26.03 36.67
C GLY A 16 -10.12 26.40 35.32
N ALA A 17 -9.35 27.51 35.26
CA ALA A 17 -8.85 28.00 33.97
C ALA A 17 -7.48 27.44 33.57
N GLY A 18 -6.74 26.87 34.50
CA GLY A 18 -5.41 26.33 34.27
C GLY A 18 -5.41 24.97 33.59
N GLU A 19 -6.31 24.09 33.98
CA GLU A 19 -6.39 22.73 33.41
C GLU A 19 -6.93 22.72 31.97
N ALA A 20 -7.92 23.55 31.65
CA ALA A 20 -8.43 23.69 30.29
C ALA A 20 -7.38 24.21 29.31
N ARG A 21 -6.50 25.12 29.75
CA ARG A 21 -5.38 25.64 28.94
C ARG A 21 -4.28 24.61 28.73
N GLN A 22 -3.98 23.75 29.72
CA GLN A 22 -2.97 22.69 29.58
C GLN A 22 -3.45 21.58 28.62
N VAL A 23 -4.70 21.19 28.65
CA VAL A 23 -5.29 20.19 27.72
C VAL A 23 -5.28 20.74 26.29
N HIS A 24 -5.60 22.01 26.06
CA HIS A 24 -5.52 22.63 24.74
C HIS A 24 -4.07 22.81 24.25
N ALA A 25 -3.13 23.12 25.12
CA ALA A 25 -1.72 23.25 24.76
C ALA A 25 -1.07 21.88 24.41
N ALA A 26 -1.48 20.79 25.08
CA ALA A 26 -1.04 19.44 24.73
C ALA A 26 -1.60 18.99 23.38
N ARG A 27 -2.85 19.34 23.05
CA ARG A 27 -3.48 19.04 21.76
C ARG A 27 -2.88 19.83 20.60
N ALA A 28 -2.42 21.06 20.84
CA ALA A 28 -1.76 21.89 19.81
C ALA A 28 -0.33 21.45 19.50
N LYS A 29 0.37 20.80 20.44
CA LYS A 29 1.75 20.31 20.23
C LYS A 29 1.85 19.01 19.46
N SER A 30 0.77 18.23 19.36
CA SER A 30 0.74 17.00 18.54
C SER A 30 0.43 17.28 17.05
N ALA A 31 -0.01 18.49 16.70
CA ALA A 31 -0.37 18.86 15.33
C ALA A 31 0.81 19.22 14.42
N GLY A 32 2.07 19.16 14.89
CA GLY A 32 3.20 19.77 14.21
C GLY A 32 4.31 18.86 13.70
N ARG A 33 4.23 17.54 13.89
CA ARG A 33 5.22 16.64 13.29
C ARG A 33 4.65 16.12 11.97
N PRO A 34 5.29 16.44 10.81
CA PRO A 34 4.85 15.83 9.58
C PRO A 34 4.90 14.31 9.78
N ALA A 35 3.75 13.66 9.60
CA ALA A 35 3.68 12.21 9.65
C ALA A 35 4.75 11.67 8.70
N THR A 36 5.78 11.03 9.25
CA THR A 36 6.86 10.44 8.46
C THR A 36 6.24 9.33 7.63
N LEU A 37 6.14 9.54 6.32
CA LEU A 37 5.65 8.52 5.39
C LEU A 37 6.50 7.26 5.56
N ARG A 38 5.91 6.18 6.01
CA ARG A 38 6.57 4.88 6.01
C ARG A 38 6.59 4.34 4.59
N LEU A 39 7.78 4.03 4.13
CA LEU A 39 7.97 3.53 2.76
C LEU A 39 7.58 2.06 2.70
N THR A 40 6.84 1.69 1.67
CA THR A 40 6.39 0.33 1.39
C THR A 40 6.87 -0.10 0.00
N THR A 41 6.86 -1.40 -0.29
CA THR A 41 7.15 -1.94 -1.63
C THR A 41 6.27 -1.31 -2.71
N ALA A 42 4.99 -1.04 -2.41
CA ALA A 42 4.07 -0.35 -3.33
C ALA A 42 4.54 1.08 -3.67
N HIS A 43 5.14 1.80 -2.73
CA HIS A 43 5.72 3.11 -2.98
C HIS A 43 6.92 3.03 -3.95
N PHE A 44 7.75 2.01 -3.81
CA PHE A 44 8.89 1.78 -4.73
C PHE A 44 8.40 1.36 -6.12
N ALA A 45 7.38 0.49 -6.21
CA ALA A 45 6.78 0.10 -7.48
C ALA A 45 6.15 1.32 -8.20
N LEU A 46 5.38 2.15 -7.49
CA LEU A 46 4.85 3.41 -8.01
C LEU A 46 5.97 4.32 -8.54
N TYR A 47 7.07 4.46 -7.79
CA TYR A 47 8.15 5.35 -8.17
C TYR A 47 8.96 4.83 -9.37
N ARG A 48 9.16 3.50 -9.49
CA ARG A 48 9.75 2.86 -10.68
C ARG A 48 8.90 3.13 -11.92
N ALA A 49 7.60 2.86 -11.84
CA ALA A 49 6.67 3.10 -12.94
C ALA A 49 6.63 4.59 -13.35
N TYR A 50 6.73 5.51 -12.39
CA TYR A 50 6.86 6.94 -12.66
C TYR A 50 8.16 7.26 -13.43
N LEU A 51 9.30 6.72 -13.03
CA LEU A 51 10.58 6.95 -13.69
C LEU A 51 10.61 6.35 -15.11
N GLU A 52 9.89 5.27 -15.35
CA GLU A 52 9.67 4.69 -16.68
C GLU A 52 8.87 5.62 -17.61
N GLY A 53 8.17 6.59 -17.05
CA GLY A 53 7.44 7.59 -17.81
C GLY A 53 5.95 7.29 -17.98
N LEU A 54 5.36 6.41 -17.15
CA LEU A 54 3.93 6.18 -17.14
C LEU A 54 3.19 7.47 -16.77
N GLU A 55 2.07 7.72 -17.44
CA GLU A 55 1.22 8.87 -17.16
C GLU A 55 0.62 8.83 -15.74
N GLU A 56 0.44 10.00 -15.12
CA GLU A 56 -0.09 10.11 -13.75
C GLU A 56 -1.48 9.47 -13.58
N ARG A 57 -2.32 9.48 -14.62
CA ARG A 57 -3.63 8.81 -14.61
C ARG A 57 -3.49 7.30 -14.53
N THR A 58 -2.60 6.73 -15.33
CA THR A 58 -2.29 5.30 -15.34
C THR A 58 -1.69 4.88 -14.00
N LEU A 59 -0.74 5.66 -13.47
CA LEU A 59 -0.18 5.44 -12.14
C LEU A 59 -1.25 5.48 -11.05
N HIS A 60 -2.21 6.40 -11.14
CA HIS A 60 -3.30 6.48 -10.19
C HIS A 60 -4.24 5.26 -10.25
N ILE A 61 -4.53 4.76 -11.45
CA ILE A 61 -5.37 3.56 -11.63
C ILE A 61 -4.73 2.33 -10.98
N HIS A 62 -3.41 2.15 -11.16
CA HIS A 62 -2.71 0.96 -10.67
C HIS A 62 -2.23 1.03 -9.22
N TYR A 63 -1.85 2.22 -8.75
CA TYR A 63 -1.22 2.42 -7.44
C TYR A 63 -1.99 3.39 -6.53
N GLY A 64 -3.02 4.06 -7.03
CA GLY A 64 -3.82 5.00 -6.25
C GLY A 64 -4.64 4.30 -5.18
N ALA A 65 -4.70 4.90 -3.98
CA ALA A 65 -5.57 4.37 -2.93
C ALA A 65 -7.05 4.54 -3.30
N PRO A 66 -7.92 3.57 -2.98
CA PRO A 66 -9.35 3.65 -3.25
C PRO A 66 -9.96 4.97 -2.77
N GLY A 67 -10.80 5.60 -3.61
CA GLY A 67 -11.48 6.86 -3.29
C GLY A 67 -10.57 8.08 -3.19
N THR A 68 -9.38 8.04 -3.82
CA THR A 68 -8.51 9.20 -3.99
C THR A 68 -8.57 9.70 -5.44
N ASP A 69 -8.03 10.90 -5.67
CA ASP A 69 -7.89 11.47 -7.00
C ASP A 69 -6.42 11.48 -7.43
N VAL A 70 -6.17 11.72 -8.73
CA VAL A 70 -4.84 11.80 -9.35
C VAL A 70 -3.92 12.81 -8.63
N ARG A 71 -4.48 13.89 -8.07
CA ARG A 71 -3.71 14.91 -7.32
C ARG A 71 -3.04 14.33 -6.08
N VAL A 72 -3.67 13.34 -5.45
CA VAL A 72 -3.09 12.63 -4.30
C VAL A 72 -1.88 11.83 -4.75
N THR A 73 -2.00 11.07 -5.84
CA THR A 73 -0.87 10.31 -6.41
C THR A 73 0.29 11.23 -6.80
N ARG A 74 0.00 12.38 -7.42
CA ARG A 74 1.03 13.40 -7.74
C ARG A 74 1.75 13.90 -6.48
N ARG A 75 1.02 14.23 -5.41
CA ARG A 75 1.61 14.64 -4.14
C ARG A 75 2.46 13.54 -3.52
N THR A 76 1.98 12.30 -3.57
CA THR A 76 2.74 11.13 -3.10
C THR A 76 4.05 10.98 -3.87
N LEU A 77 4.05 11.11 -5.20
CA LEU A 77 5.26 11.05 -6.03
C LEU A 77 6.28 12.14 -5.65
N VAL A 78 5.82 13.37 -5.40
CA VAL A 78 6.70 14.47 -4.94
C VAL A 78 7.30 14.11 -3.57
N THR A 79 6.48 13.67 -2.63
CA THR A 79 6.94 13.27 -1.29
C THR A 79 7.92 12.10 -1.36
N LEU A 80 7.65 11.08 -2.20
CA LEU A 80 8.54 9.94 -2.41
C LEU A 80 9.89 10.38 -2.95
N ARG A 81 9.90 11.20 -4.01
CA ARG A 81 11.14 11.72 -4.59
C ARG A 81 11.99 12.44 -3.55
N ASP A 82 11.37 13.30 -2.75
CA ASP A 82 12.08 14.08 -1.74
C ASP A 82 12.58 13.18 -0.61
N THR A 83 11.77 12.25 -0.13
CA THR A 83 12.14 11.28 0.92
C THR A 83 13.30 10.38 0.47
N LEU A 84 13.20 9.80 -0.74
CA LEU A 84 14.25 8.96 -1.30
C LEU A 84 15.54 9.75 -1.56
N THR A 85 15.43 11.00 -2.04
CA THR A 85 16.60 11.86 -2.25
C THR A 85 17.30 12.17 -0.91
N ILE A 86 16.55 12.43 0.16
CA ILE A 86 17.11 12.67 1.50
C ILE A 86 17.80 11.40 2.02
N ALA A 87 17.16 10.25 1.86
CA ALA A 87 17.73 8.95 2.27
C ALA A 87 19.04 8.65 1.53
N ALA A 88 19.07 8.84 0.20
CA ALA A 88 20.27 8.67 -0.60
C ALA A 88 21.41 9.62 -0.16
N ARG A 89 21.11 10.89 0.15
CA ARG A 89 22.09 11.83 0.68
C ARG A 89 22.65 11.40 2.03
N ARG A 90 21.79 10.90 2.94
CA ARG A 90 22.22 10.39 4.25
C ARG A 90 23.11 9.17 4.13
N ALA A 91 22.85 8.31 3.15
CA ALA A 91 23.67 7.15 2.82
C ALA A 91 24.97 7.50 2.07
N GLY A 92 25.18 8.77 1.70
CA GLY A 92 26.33 9.20 0.91
C GLY A 92 26.31 8.77 -0.57
N ASP A 93 25.18 8.20 -1.06
CA ASP A 93 25.04 7.71 -2.43
C ASP A 93 24.68 8.86 -3.38
N ARG A 94 25.71 9.57 -3.86
CA ARG A 94 25.55 10.70 -4.79
C ARG A 94 24.97 10.26 -6.14
N ASP A 95 25.29 9.06 -6.58
CA ASP A 95 24.76 8.49 -7.81
C ASP A 95 23.25 8.29 -7.74
N ALA A 96 22.76 7.67 -6.65
CA ALA A 96 21.33 7.50 -6.43
C ALA A 96 20.61 8.86 -6.43
N VAL A 97 21.17 9.89 -5.77
CA VAL A 97 20.58 11.24 -5.78
C VAL A 97 20.41 11.78 -7.20
N HIS A 98 21.39 11.58 -8.06
CA HIS A 98 21.31 12.00 -9.46
C HIS A 98 20.27 11.19 -10.24
N LEU A 99 20.33 9.86 -10.15
CA LEU A 99 19.48 8.92 -10.88
C LEU A 99 17.98 9.07 -10.52
N LEU A 100 17.67 9.31 -9.25
CA LEU A 100 16.30 9.55 -8.77
C LEU A 100 15.69 10.86 -9.28
N ARG A 101 16.50 11.81 -9.70
CA ARG A 101 16.06 13.14 -10.18
C ARG A 101 16.01 13.24 -11.69
N LEU A 102 16.34 12.19 -12.42
CA LEU A 102 16.19 12.17 -13.86
C LEU A 102 14.75 12.39 -14.27
N LYS A 103 14.55 13.05 -15.41
CA LYS A 103 13.21 13.29 -15.95
C LYS A 103 12.53 11.95 -16.23
N PRO A 104 11.30 11.71 -15.77
CA PRO A 104 10.53 10.51 -16.09
C PRO A 104 10.50 10.25 -17.59
N GLY A 105 10.65 9.01 -18.01
CA GLY A 105 10.67 8.62 -19.43
C GLY A 105 11.95 9.01 -20.19
N SER A 106 12.93 9.64 -19.52
CA SER A 106 14.19 10.01 -20.20
C SER A 106 15.11 8.84 -20.51
N LEU A 107 14.88 7.72 -19.84
CA LEU A 107 15.55 6.45 -20.07
C LEU A 107 14.52 5.44 -20.63
N PRO A 108 14.14 5.52 -21.91
CA PRO A 108 13.15 4.62 -22.47
C PRO A 108 13.59 3.17 -22.28
N ALA A 109 12.64 2.27 -22.00
CA ALA A 109 12.91 0.85 -22.07
C ALA A 109 13.47 0.55 -23.45
N ASP A 110 14.58 -0.19 -23.51
CA ASP A 110 14.91 -0.82 -24.76
C ASP A 110 13.70 -1.70 -25.09
N VAL A 111 12.91 -1.25 -26.06
CA VAL A 111 12.18 -2.21 -26.86
C VAL A 111 13.30 -3.06 -27.45
N ALA A 112 13.51 -4.24 -26.87
CA ALA A 112 14.43 -5.21 -27.44
C ALA A 112 14.05 -5.23 -28.91
N ALA A 113 14.96 -4.73 -29.76
CA ALA A 113 14.76 -4.82 -31.18
C ALA A 113 14.62 -6.32 -31.41
N ALA A 114 13.40 -6.78 -31.64
CA ALA A 114 13.17 -8.16 -31.98
C ALA A 114 14.17 -8.44 -33.09
N VAL A 115 14.98 -9.46 -32.92
CA VAL A 115 15.93 -9.84 -33.95
C VAL A 115 15.09 -9.94 -35.21
N PRO A 116 15.32 -9.09 -36.24
CA PRO A 116 14.49 -9.11 -37.41
C PRO A 116 14.49 -10.53 -37.97
N PRO A 117 13.35 -11.08 -38.38
CA PRO A 117 13.33 -12.41 -39.01
C PRO A 117 14.21 -12.40 -40.24
N THR A 118 14.68 -13.55 -40.64
CA THR A 118 15.37 -13.66 -41.93
C THR A 118 14.42 -13.25 -43.06
N LEU A 119 14.95 -12.76 -44.18
CA LEU A 119 14.13 -12.35 -45.33
C LEU A 119 13.23 -13.51 -45.80
N ASP A 120 13.73 -14.74 -45.74
CA ASP A 120 12.94 -15.94 -46.06
C ASP A 120 11.79 -16.17 -45.09
N ALA A 121 12.04 -16.07 -43.80
CA ALA A 121 10.97 -16.19 -42.78
C ALA A 121 9.93 -15.07 -42.89
N PHE A 122 10.34 -13.87 -43.31
CA PHE A 122 9.45 -12.76 -43.59
C PHE A 122 8.62 -12.99 -44.87
N ARG A 123 9.25 -13.55 -45.92
CA ARG A 123 8.55 -13.96 -47.15
C ARG A 123 7.47 -14.99 -46.82
N ASP A 124 7.82 -16.06 -46.11
CA ASP A 124 6.89 -17.15 -45.78
C ASP A 124 5.69 -16.64 -44.96
N ALA A 125 5.90 -15.60 -44.15
CA ALA A 125 4.85 -15.02 -43.31
C ALA A 125 3.90 -14.05 -44.03
N ILE A 126 4.41 -13.27 -45.04
CA ILE A 126 3.66 -12.19 -45.68
C ILE A 126 3.22 -12.57 -47.11
N ASP A 127 4.00 -13.36 -47.80
CA ASP A 127 3.78 -13.72 -49.19
C ASP A 127 3.89 -15.25 -49.43
N PRO A 128 3.05 -16.07 -48.78
CA PRO A 128 3.07 -17.53 -48.96
C PRO A 128 2.77 -17.95 -50.40
N ASP A 129 2.08 -17.11 -51.16
CA ASP A 129 1.68 -17.37 -52.54
C ASP A 129 2.65 -16.79 -53.59
N HIS A 130 3.78 -16.21 -53.17
CA HIS A 130 4.85 -15.65 -54.04
C HIS A 130 4.32 -14.59 -55.04
N VAL A 131 3.40 -13.71 -54.60
CA VAL A 131 2.80 -12.67 -55.41
C VAL A 131 3.71 -11.45 -55.58
N TYR A 132 4.52 -11.13 -54.54
CA TYR A 132 5.40 -9.99 -54.58
C TYR A 132 6.72 -10.28 -55.25
N SER A 133 7.26 -9.28 -55.98
CA SER A 133 8.63 -9.38 -56.47
C SER A 133 9.65 -9.34 -55.31
N GLU A 134 10.85 -9.88 -55.49
CA GLU A 134 11.91 -9.80 -54.47
C GLU A 134 12.25 -8.36 -54.08
N ARG A 135 12.15 -7.45 -55.02
CA ARG A 135 12.39 -6.02 -54.82
C ARG A 135 11.32 -5.39 -53.95
N ASP A 136 10.06 -5.76 -54.14
CA ASP A 136 8.94 -5.25 -53.34
C ASP A 136 8.98 -5.84 -51.93
N LEU A 137 9.28 -7.14 -51.82
CA LEU A 137 9.51 -7.81 -50.55
C LEU A 137 10.69 -7.20 -49.76
N LEU A 138 11.81 -6.91 -50.42
CA LEU A 138 12.92 -6.25 -49.78
C LEU A 138 12.55 -4.82 -49.32
N THR A 139 11.81 -4.10 -50.13
CA THR A 139 11.33 -2.75 -49.76
C THR A 139 10.44 -2.82 -48.53
N LEU A 140 9.44 -3.72 -48.53
CA LEU A 140 8.53 -3.94 -47.41
C LEU A 140 9.25 -4.41 -46.14
N TYR A 141 10.27 -5.28 -46.31
CA TYR A 141 11.14 -5.74 -45.23
C TYR A 141 11.94 -4.57 -44.63
N LEU A 142 12.55 -3.71 -45.44
CA LEU A 142 13.32 -2.57 -44.99
C LEU A 142 12.43 -1.47 -44.35
N GLU A 143 11.18 -1.34 -44.79
CA GLU A 143 10.19 -0.45 -44.14
C GLU A 143 9.75 -0.99 -42.78
N THR A 144 9.55 -2.32 -42.69
CA THR A 144 9.14 -2.99 -41.43
C THR A 144 10.31 -3.13 -40.47
N TYR A 145 11.49 -3.46 -40.97
CA TYR A 145 12.72 -3.67 -40.21
C TYR A 145 13.82 -2.74 -40.76
N PRO A 146 13.82 -1.46 -40.45
CA PRO A 146 14.80 -0.52 -40.94
C PRO A 146 16.21 -0.97 -40.55
N PRO A 147 17.21 -0.82 -41.46
CA PRO A 147 18.58 -1.28 -41.28
C PRO A 147 19.20 -0.67 -40.01
N ALA A 148 20.16 -1.42 -39.46
CA ALA A 148 20.83 -1.17 -38.20
C ALA A 148 21.00 0.32 -37.87
N ARG A 149 20.57 0.69 -36.67
CA ARG A 149 20.71 2.03 -36.09
C ARG A 149 22.14 2.53 -36.25
N SER A 150 22.34 3.81 -36.46
CA SER A 150 23.68 4.36 -36.55
C SER A 150 24.47 4.03 -35.28
N PRO A 151 25.82 3.83 -35.36
CA PRO A 151 26.67 3.53 -34.18
C PRO A 151 26.53 4.57 -33.05
N ALA A 152 26.10 5.79 -33.37
CA ALA A 152 25.79 6.83 -32.38
C ALA A 152 24.49 6.53 -31.59
N ILE A 153 23.46 6.01 -32.25
CA ILE A 153 22.22 5.59 -31.64
C ILE A 153 22.46 4.38 -30.72
N ASP A 154 23.23 3.39 -31.20
CA ASP A 154 23.56 2.19 -30.40
C ASP A 154 24.34 2.54 -29.14
N ARG A 155 25.31 3.47 -29.25
CA ARG A 155 26.03 3.99 -28.08
C ARG A 155 25.09 4.71 -27.09
N LYS A 156 24.11 5.49 -27.57
CA LYS A 156 23.11 6.17 -26.74
C LYS A 156 22.20 5.16 -26.04
N VAL A 157 21.74 4.13 -26.75
CA VAL A 157 20.91 3.05 -26.23
C VAL A 157 21.67 2.27 -25.14
N ALA A 158 22.89 1.85 -25.41
CA ALA A 158 23.74 1.16 -24.44
C ALA A 158 24.00 2.02 -23.19
N ARG A 159 24.21 3.33 -23.34
CA ARG A 159 24.34 4.25 -22.21
C ARG A 159 23.06 4.36 -21.39
N ASN A 160 21.90 4.50 -22.05
CA ASN A 160 20.61 4.59 -21.37
C ASN A 160 20.31 3.30 -20.60
N ARG A 161 20.58 2.13 -21.19
CA ARG A 161 20.44 0.83 -20.53
C ARG A 161 21.28 0.76 -19.24
N ARG A 162 22.57 1.11 -19.30
CA ARG A 162 23.44 1.15 -18.11
C ARG A 162 22.93 2.12 -17.03
N LEU A 163 22.40 3.28 -17.42
CA LEU A 163 21.85 4.24 -16.47
C LEU A 163 20.59 3.69 -15.82
N ARG A 164 19.74 2.99 -16.57
CA ARG A 164 18.54 2.34 -16.03
C ARG A 164 18.93 1.22 -15.05
N GLU A 165 19.83 0.32 -15.44
CA GLU A 165 20.33 -0.74 -14.57
C GLU A 165 20.86 -0.17 -13.23
N ARG A 166 21.60 0.93 -13.29
CA ARG A 166 22.09 1.63 -12.09
C ARG A 166 20.96 2.25 -11.28
N GLN A 167 19.94 2.83 -11.92
CA GLN A 167 18.77 3.41 -11.27
C GLN A 167 17.98 2.31 -10.55
N ASP A 168 17.72 1.19 -11.21
CA ASP A 168 16.99 0.05 -10.64
C ASP A 168 17.77 -0.58 -9.48
N ALA A 169 19.07 -0.74 -9.61
CA ALA A 169 19.94 -1.23 -8.55
C ALA A 169 19.95 -0.27 -7.33
N ALA A 170 19.96 1.05 -7.56
CA ALA A 170 19.89 2.03 -6.49
C ALA A 170 18.55 1.95 -5.76
N LEU A 171 17.42 1.87 -6.50
CA LEU A 171 16.09 1.70 -5.93
C LEU A 171 15.96 0.39 -5.16
N ALA A 172 16.49 -0.73 -5.67
CA ALA A 172 16.45 -2.02 -4.99
C ALA A 172 17.23 -1.98 -3.66
N ARG A 173 18.43 -1.37 -3.63
CA ARG A 173 19.18 -1.19 -2.38
C ARG A 173 18.41 -0.34 -1.36
N MET A 174 17.81 0.76 -1.82
CA MET A 174 17.02 1.64 -0.94
C MET A 174 15.77 0.95 -0.44
N GLU A 175 15.09 0.17 -1.28
CA GLU A 175 13.92 -0.62 -0.89
C GLU A 175 14.29 -1.62 0.21
N ALA A 176 15.36 -2.39 0.02
CA ALA A 176 15.84 -3.33 1.03
C ALA A 176 16.23 -2.67 2.36
N ALA A 177 16.72 -1.42 2.33
CA ALA A 177 17.15 -0.70 3.52
C ALA A 177 16.03 0.09 4.23
N LEU A 178 15.01 0.53 3.50
CA LEU A 178 14.01 1.49 4.00
C LEU A 178 12.62 0.90 4.15
N VAL A 179 12.31 -0.21 3.48
CA VAL A 179 11.01 -0.86 3.62
C VAL A 179 11.00 -1.71 4.86
N GLU A 180 10.09 -1.35 5.75
CA GLU A 180 9.79 -2.14 6.94
C GLU A 180 8.46 -2.86 6.75
N ALA A 181 8.43 -4.17 7.04
CA ALA A 181 7.17 -4.90 7.06
C ALA A 181 6.35 -4.46 8.30
N PRO A 182 5.03 -4.24 8.16
CA PRO A 182 4.20 -3.90 9.31
C PRO A 182 4.19 -5.08 10.30
N ARG A 183 4.25 -4.77 11.59
CA ARG A 183 4.18 -5.74 12.68
C ARG A 183 3.01 -5.42 13.61
N PRO A 184 2.43 -6.40 14.30
CA PRO A 184 1.33 -6.16 15.23
C PRO A 184 1.61 -5.06 16.26
N ALA A 185 2.85 -4.96 16.77
CA ALA A 185 3.26 -3.96 17.75
C ALA A 185 3.42 -2.54 17.21
N HIS A 186 3.42 -2.35 15.88
CA HIS A 186 3.62 -1.02 15.32
C HIS A 186 2.38 -0.15 15.52
N GLU A 187 2.63 1.14 15.78
CA GLU A 187 1.60 2.16 15.76
C GLU A 187 1.06 2.35 14.34
N LEU A 188 -0.22 2.72 14.23
CA LEU A 188 -0.90 2.93 12.96
C LEU A 188 -0.44 4.22 12.25
N GLU A 189 0.24 5.11 12.98
CA GLU A 189 0.80 6.34 12.43
C GLU A 189 1.88 6.06 11.38
N GLY A 190 1.79 6.77 10.25
CA GLY A 190 2.68 6.59 9.12
C GLY A 190 2.29 5.46 8.16
N TRP A 191 1.42 4.53 8.57
CA TRP A 191 0.87 3.47 7.71
C TRP A 191 -0.45 3.87 7.07
N PHE A 192 -1.29 4.59 7.82
CA PHE A 192 -2.56 5.09 7.33
C PHE A 192 -2.58 6.62 7.25
N ALA A 193 -3.48 7.14 6.43
CA ALA A 193 -3.70 8.58 6.34
C ALA A 193 -4.11 9.16 7.72
N PRO A 194 -3.65 10.37 8.09
CA PRO A 194 -3.85 10.95 9.43
C PRO A 194 -5.30 10.94 9.91
N TYR A 195 -6.26 11.17 9.00
CA TYR A 195 -7.69 11.15 9.35
C TYR A 195 -8.19 9.75 9.77
N LEU A 196 -7.62 8.66 9.20
CA LEU A 196 -7.93 7.29 9.60
C LEU A 196 -7.31 6.98 10.95
N VAL A 197 -6.05 7.37 11.15
CA VAL A 197 -5.35 7.21 12.43
C VAL A 197 -6.12 7.89 13.56
N THR A 198 -6.57 9.14 13.35
CA THR A 198 -7.37 9.87 14.35
C THR A 198 -8.66 9.13 14.68
N ARG A 199 -9.40 8.64 13.67
CA ARG A 199 -10.67 7.92 13.91
C ARG A 199 -10.47 6.58 14.62
N LEU A 200 -9.39 5.87 14.30
CA LEU A 200 -9.04 4.63 14.98
C LEU A 200 -8.61 4.90 16.43
N ALA A 201 -7.83 5.96 16.66
CA ALA A 201 -7.45 6.39 18.00
C ALA A 201 -8.65 6.82 18.86
N ASP A 202 -9.64 7.52 18.27
CA ASP A 202 -10.91 7.87 18.94
C ASP A 202 -11.69 6.62 19.38
N ALA A 203 -11.48 5.47 18.74
CA ALA A 203 -12.03 4.17 19.11
C ALA A 203 -11.10 3.35 20.03
N GLY A 204 -9.99 3.93 20.52
CA GLY A 204 -9.00 3.25 21.35
C GLY A 204 -8.08 2.29 20.59
N VAL A 205 -7.94 2.48 19.28
CA VAL A 205 -7.10 1.63 18.40
C VAL A 205 -5.93 2.45 17.89
N THR A 206 -4.75 2.25 18.43
CA THR A 206 -3.51 2.97 18.09
C THR A 206 -2.46 2.08 17.45
N THR A 207 -2.53 0.75 17.65
CA THR A 207 -1.58 -0.23 17.12
C THR A 207 -2.28 -1.23 16.20
N PHE A 208 -1.50 -1.93 15.36
CA PHE A 208 -2.05 -3.03 14.55
C PHE A 208 -2.60 -4.18 15.42
N GLU A 209 -1.94 -4.50 16.53
CA GLU A 209 -2.44 -5.54 17.44
C GLU A 209 -3.86 -5.24 17.92
N GLN A 210 -4.11 -3.98 18.32
CA GLN A 210 -5.44 -3.54 18.76
C GLN A 210 -6.44 -3.58 17.59
N LEU A 211 -6.03 -3.18 16.39
CA LEU A 211 -6.86 -3.24 15.18
C LEU A 211 -7.24 -4.70 14.86
N LEU A 212 -6.27 -5.59 14.81
CA LEU A 212 -6.48 -7.02 14.56
C LEU A 212 -7.35 -7.66 15.65
N GLY A 213 -7.12 -7.29 16.92
CA GLY A 213 -7.96 -7.69 18.05
C GLY A 213 -9.42 -7.22 17.91
N LEU A 214 -9.63 -5.99 17.42
CA LEU A 214 -10.97 -5.46 17.15
C LEU A 214 -11.64 -6.26 16.02
N ILE A 215 -10.93 -6.51 14.92
CA ILE A 215 -11.41 -7.30 13.77
C ILE A 215 -11.78 -8.71 14.21
N ARG A 216 -10.92 -9.41 14.96
CA ARG A 216 -11.16 -10.78 15.45
C ARG A 216 -12.37 -10.85 16.39
N ARG A 217 -12.54 -9.87 17.30
CA ARG A 217 -13.65 -9.84 18.25
C ARG A 217 -14.99 -9.53 17.61
N ARG A 218 -15.03 -8.55 16.70
CA ARG A 218 -16.30 -8.05 16.13
C ARG A 218 -16.59 -8.59 14.73
N ARG A 219 -15.65 -9.26 14.10
CA ARG A 219 -15.77 -9.84 12.77
C ARG A 219 -16.37 -8.84 11.77
N GLN A 220 -17.35 -9.22 10.98
CA GLN A 220 -17.99 -8.40 9.93
C GLN A 220 -18.51 -7.03 10.41
N ARG A 221 -18.62 -6.81 11.73
CA ARG A 221 -19.10 -5.55 12.32
C ARG A 221 -18.02 -4.71 12.97
N TRP A 222 -16.73 -5.08 12.82
CA TRP A 222 -15.66 -4.38 13.51
C TRP A 222 -15.62 -2.88 13.19
N TYR A 223 -15.91 -2.51 11.94
CA TYR A 223 -15.90 -1.11 11.48
C TYR A 223 -16.96 -0.23 12.15
N THR A 224 -18.06 -0.82 12.66
CA THR A 224 -19.09 -0.07 13.39
C THR A 224 -18.63 0.43 14.76
N ALA A 225 -17.52 -0.13 15.27
CA ALA A 225 -16.92 0.34 16.51
C ALA A 225 -16.05 1.59 16.32
N VAL A 226 -15.71 1.93 15.07
CA VAL A 226 -14.89 3.10 14.76
C VAL A 226 -15.80 4.23 14.29
N PRO A 227 -15.95 5.32 15.07
CA PRO A 227 -16.83 6.43 14.72
C PRO A 227 -16.45 7.03 13.36
N ARG A 228 -17.45 7.31 12.54
CA ARG A 228 -17.28 7.97 11.24
C ARG A 228 -16.37 7.23 10.24
N LEU A 229 -16.11 5.95 10.44
CA LEU A 229 -15.40 5.14 9.47
C LEU A 229 -16.33 4.84 8.29
N GLY A 230 -16.16 5.60 7.20
CA GLY A 230 -16.92 5.39 5.96
C GLY A 230 -16.40 4.17 5.19
N THR A 231 -17.13 3.83 4.11
CA THR A 231 -16.82 2.69 3.24
C THR A 231 -15.41 2.73 2.67
N VAL A 232 -14.98 3.89 2.18
CA VAL A 232 -13.63 4.10 1.61
C VAL A 232 -12.53 3.87 2.66
N GLY A 233 -12.74 4.35 3.90
CA GLY A 233 -11.79 4.10 4.98
C GLY A 233 -11.72 2.63 5.37
N LEU A 234 -12.87 1.95 5.40
CA LEU A 234 -12.96 0.52 5.62
C LEU A 234 -12.21 -0.26 4.55
N GLU A 235 -12.46 0.02 3.27
CA GLU A 235 -11.82 -0.66 2.13
C GLU A 235 -10.30 -0.49 2.13
N ARG A 236 -9.81 0.69 2.51
CA ARG A 236 -8.36 0.94 2.65
C ARG A 236 -7.71 0.11 3.74
N ILE A 237 -8.36 0.01 4.90
CA ILE A 237 -7.86 -0.80 6.01
C ILE A 237 -7.88 -2.27 5.63
N VAL A 238 -8.98 -2.76 5.04
CA VAL A 238 -9.11 -4.14 4.59
C VAL A 238 -8.05 -4.49 3.55
N ALA A 239 -7.89 -3.67 2.51
CA ALA A 239 -6.89 -3.88 1.46
C ALA A 239 -5.46 -3.88 2.02
N PHE A 240 -5.16 -3.00 2.99
CA PHE A 240 -3.85 -2.96 3.63
C PHE A 240 -3.58 -4.22 4.45
N VAL A 241 -4.54 -4.66 5.25
CA VAL A 241 -4.40 -5.86 6.08
C VAL A 241 -4.29 -7.11 5.23
N ASP A 242 -5.05 -7.21 4.14
CA ASP A 242 -4.99 -8.31 3.18
C ASP A 242 -3.63 -8.36 2.45
N GLN A 243 -3.15 -7.22 1.99
CA GLN A 243 -1.83 -7.10 1.35
C GLN A 243 -0.68 -7.54 2.27
N HIS A 244 -0.84 -7.44 3.59
CA HIS A 244 0.19 -7.77 4.58
C HIS A 244 -0.21 -8.97 5.45
N ALA A 245 -1.02 -9.88 4.93
CA ALA A 245 -1.53 -11.04 5.67
C ALA A 245 -0.41 -11.87 6.31
N ASP A 246 0.71 -12.05 5.61
CA ASP A 246 1.88 -12.79 6.11
C ASP A 246 2.47 -12.19 7.40
N SER A 247 2.38 -10.87 7.55
CA SER A 247 2.93 -10.14 8.71
C SER A 247 1.98 -10.15 9.92
N PHE A 248 0.68 -10.32 9.69
CA PHE A 248 -0.36 -10.18 10.71
C PHE A 248 -0.94 -11.50 11.20
N GLY A 249 -0.54 -12.60 10.58
CA GLY A 249 -1.09 -13.92 10.83
C GLY A 249 -2.51 -14.08 10.29
N TYR A 250 -3.05 -15.26 10.44
CA TYR A 250 -4.34 -15.63 9.86
C TYR A 250 -5.49 -14.74 10.35
N LEU A 251 -6.21 -14.18 9.40
CA LEU A 251 -7.50 -13.54 9.59
C LEU A 251 -8.51 -14.22 8.68
N SER A 252 -9.64 -14.62 9.24
CA SER A 252 -10.72 -15.20 8.43
C SER A 252 -11.19 -14.18 7.38
N PRO A 253 -11.28 -14.55 6.10
CA PRO A 253 -11.80 -13.66 5.05
C PRO A 253 -13.18 -13.10 5.40
N LEU A 254 -14.03 -13.88 6.08
CA LEU A 254 -15.33 -13.45 6.58
C LEU A 254 -15.24 -12.34 7.63
N ALA A 255 -14.16 -12.27 8.41
CA ALA A 255 -13.98 -11.18 9.37
C ALA A 255 -13.65 -9.86 8.67
N MET A 256 -13.05 -9.91 7.49
CA MET A 256 -12.69 -8.75 6.67
C MET A 256 -13.84 -8.28 5.78
N THR A 257 -14.75 -9.18 5.39
CA THR A 257 -15.88 -8.85 4.51
C THR A 257 -16.97 -8.11 5.27
N PRO A 258 -17.33 -6.87 4.89
CA PRO A 258 -18.42 -6.14 5.53
C PRO A 258 -19.74 -6.89 5.41
N ARG A 259 -20.54 -6.87 6.49
CA ARG A 259 -21.83 -7.56 6.52
C ARG A 259 -22.75 -7.24 5.33
N ARG A 260 -22.71 -6.01 4.85
CA ARG A 260 -23.52 -5.56 3.70
C ARG A 260 -23.14 -6.20 2.37
N GLN A 261 -21.91 -6.73 2.26
CA GLN A 261 -21.40 -7.43 1.06
C GLN A 261 -21.73 -8.92 1.11
N LEU A 262 -22.23 -9.44 2.23
CA LEU A 262 -22.64 -10.81 2.36
C LEU A 262 -24.10 -10.97 1.87
N PRO A 263 -24.42 -12.00 1.05
CA PRO A 263 -25.78 -12.28 0.66
C PRO A 263 -26.66 -12.56 1.88
N ALA A 264 -27.93 -12.17 1.83
CA ALA A 264 -28.87 -12.25 2.95
C ALA A 264 -28.99 -13.64 3.61
N GLY A 265 -28.80 -14.70 2.81
CA GLY A 265 -28.83 -16.09 3.28
C GLY A 265 -27.49 -16.63 3.77
N HIS A 266 -26.43 -15.83 3.81
CA HIS A 266 -25.09 -16.33 4.15
C HIS A 266 -25.06 -16.90 5.58
N PRO A 267 -24.49 -18.10 5.82
CA PRO A 267 -24.46 -18.76 7.13
C PRO A 267 -23.87 -17.88 8.25
N ALA A 268 -22.89 -17.03 7.93
CA ALA A 268 -22.27 -16.11 8.86
C ALA A 268 -23.21 -15.00 9.37
N LEU A 269 -24.35 -14.77 8.71
CA LEU A 269 -25.37 -13.79 9.12
C LEU A 269 -26.45 -14.41 9.99
N ARG A 270 -26.51 -15.73 10.10
CA ARG A 270 -27.48 -16.39 10.96
C ARG A 270 -27.20 -16.03 12.41
N PRO A 271 -28.18 -15.57 13.17
CA PRO A 271 -28.00 -15.39 14.60
C PRO A 271 -27.66 -16.75 15.20
N VAL A 272 -26.59 -16.81 16.00
CA VAL A 272 -26.37 -17.98 16.84
C VAL A 272 -27.53 -18.01 17.82
N SER A 273 -28.48 -18.90 17.59
CA SER A 273 -29.58 -19.13 18.52
C SER A 273 -28.96 -19.59 19.83
N ARG A 274 -29.17 -18.84 20.90
CA ARG A 274 -28.75 -19.21 22.26
C ARG A 274 -29.89 -19.90 23.00
N ALA A 275 -30.80 -20.51 22.27
CA ALA A 275 -31.82 -21.30 22.95
C ALA A 275 -31.16 -22.48 23.68
N PRO A 276 -31.47 -22.76 24.92
CA PRO A 276 -30.88 -23.87 25.68
C PRO A 276 -31.05 -25.23 25.00
N ALA A 277 -32.01 -25.34 24.08
CA ALA A 277 -32.27 -26.53 23.28
C ALA A 277 -31.34 -26.71 22.09
N ASP A 278 -30.55 -25.67 21.73
CA ASP A 278 -29.61 -25.70 20.58
C ASP A 278 -28.16 -26.00 20.99
N VAL A 279 -27.92 -26.34 22.25
CA VAL A 279 -26.61 -26.88 22.69
C VAL A 279 -26.56 -28.32 22.21
N ALA A 280 -25.99 -28.54 21.02
CA ALA A 280 -25.71 -29.87 20.57
C ALA A 280 -24.75 -30.55 21.57
N PRO A 281 -25.01 -31.82 21.96
CA PRO A 281 -24.06 -32.57 22.75
C PRO A 281 -22.69 -32.58 22.07
N LEU A 282 -21.63 -32.62 22.85
CA LEU A 282 -20.25 -32.65 22.32
C LEU A 282 -20.02 -33.73 21.26
N GLU A 283 -20.79 -34.84 21.38
CA GLU A 283 -20.77 -35.96 20.45
C GLU A 283 -21.36 -35.60 19.06
N ALA A 284 -22.15 -34.52 18.97
CA ALA A 284 -22.71 -34.01 17.73
C ALA A 284 -21.86 -32.94 17.06
N LEU A 285 -20.77 -32.54 17.70
CA LEU A 285 -19.79 -31.61 17.12
C LEU A 285 -19.06 -32.28 15.96
N ARG A 286 -19.41 -31.92 14.73
CA ARG A 286 -18.65 -32.29 13.55
C ARG A 286 -17.50 -31.34 13.38
N VAL A 287 -16.29 -31.86 13.31
CA VAL A 287 -15.10 -31.10 12.92
C VAL A 287 -15.33 -30.60 11.49
N PRO A 288 -15.15 -29.29 11.22
CA PRO A 288 -15.21 -28.79 9.85
C PRO A 288 -14.26 -29.60 8.95
N ALA A 289 -14.68 -29.88 7.72
CA ALA A 289 -13.91 -30.71 6.79
C ALA A 289 -12.47 -30.23 6.57
N GLU A 290 -12.22 -28.93 6.74
CA GLU A 290 -10.91 -28.29 6.68
C GLU A 290 -9.98 -28.67 7.84
N LEU A 291 -10.56 -29.10 8.96
CA LEU A 291 -9.83 -29.52 10.18
C LEU A 291 -9.90 -31.04 10.40
N ASP A 292 -10.67 -31.73 9.56
CA ASP A 292 -10.86 -33.18 9.64
C ASP A 292 -9.70 -33.91 8.99
N GLY A 293 -8.51 -33.78 9.31
CA GLY A 293 -7.31 -34.54 8.86
C GLY A 293 -7.42 -35.52 7.69
N SER A 294 -8.63 -35.75 7.15
CA SER A 294 -8.91 -36.55 5.96
C SER A 294 -8.31 -35.91 4.69
N ALA A 295 -7.97 -34.61 4.71
CA ALA A 295 -7.32 -33.87 3.64
C ALA A 295 -5.78 -33.83 3.75
N GLY A 296 -5.15 -34.68 4.58
CA GLY A 296 -3.68 -34.75 4.70
C GLY A 296 -3.04 -33.69 5.60
N LEU A 297 -3.82 -32.90 6.30
CA LEU A 297 -3.31 -32.03 7.36
C LEU A 297 -3.01 -32.83 8.62
N ASN A 298 -1.78 -32.72 9.14
CA ASN A 298 -1.35 -33.40 10.37
C ASN A 298 -2.37 -33.17 11.48
N ARG A 299 -2.98 -34.24 11.91
CA ARG A 299 -3.91 -34.27 13.05
C ARG A 299 -3.19 -33.75 14.29
N ALA A 300 -3.63 -32.64 14.83
CA ALA A 300 -3.27 -32.33 16.20
C ALA A 300 -3.77 -33.45 17.10
N PRO A 301 -2.95 -34.02 18.00
CA PRO A 301 -3.38 -35.08 18.88
C PRO A 301 -4.54 -34.58 19.74
N VAL A 302 -5.69 -35.23 19.61
CA VAL A 302 -6.82 -35.00 20.50
C VAL A 302 -6.36 -35.51 21.88
N PRO A 303 -6.37 -34.69 22.94
CA PRO A 303 -6.06 -35.17 24.26
C PRO A 303 -7.05 -36.26 24.62
N ALA A 304 -6.52 -37.45 24.95
CA ALA A 304 -7.33 -38.51 25.48
C ALA A 304 -7.74 -38.10 26.93
N HIS A 305 -9.05 -38.11 27.16
CA HIS A 305 -9.63 -38.01 28.51
C HIS A 305 -9.64 -39.33 29.18
#